data_7bd69d50fbb6469727c4bba26546bca8
#
_entry.id   7bd69d50fbb6469727c4bba26546bca8
#
_cell.length_a   1.000
_cell.length_b   1.000
_cell.length_c   1.000
_cell.angle_alpha   90.00
_cell.angle_beta   90.00
_cell.angle_gamma   90.00
#
_symmetry.space_group_name_H-M   'P 1'
#
loop_
_entity.id
_entity.type
_entity.pdbx_description
1 polymer ?
#
loop_
_entity_poly.entity_id
_entity_poly.type
_entity_poly.pdbx_seq_one_letter_code
_entity_poly.pdbx_strand_id
1 'polypeptide(L)'
;MNRRDFVRNSSLVSGGLLYINPAFASDENLKNNYTFNLKYAPHFGMFNNMAGNDSMDQLRFIYDQGFRAFEDNGMKGRKIELQEKISSFLNKNNMDMGVFVAHTIYWNEPNLASGNMNKRKQFLSEIKESVEVAKRLNAKWMTVVPGHLDLRQDIGYQTLNVIETLKLASDILEPHNLVMVLEPLNFRDHPGLFLTKSSQAYEICKAVDSPSCKILYDIYHQQIEEGNLMPNIENCWNEIAYFQIGDNPGRNEPTTGEINYKNIFKYIHKKGYNGILGMEHGNSKPNREGELAVIKAYKTVDNFLN
;
A
#
# COMPACT_ATOMS: atom_id res chain seq x y z
N MET A 1 26.17 -41.55 -44.18
CA MET A 1 27.18 -40.64 -43.64
C MET A 1 27.15 -40.78 -42.14
N ASN A 2 28.19 -41.38 -41.58
CA ASN A 2 28.25 -41.78 -40.16
C ASN A 2 28.72 -40.65 -39.26
N ARG A 3 28.13 -40.60 -38.05
CA ARG A 3 28.39 -39.62 -37.00
C ARG A 3 29.85 -39.56 -36.46
N ARG A 4 30.80 -40.30 -37.08
CA ARG A 4 32.19 -40.41 -36.63
C ARG A 4 33.20 -39.52 -37.38
N ASP A 5 32.82 -38.86 -38.45
CA ASP A 5 33.75 -38.07 -39.29
C ASP A 5 33.78 -36.57 -38.98
N PHE A 6 33.01 -36.10 -37.96
CA PHE A 6 32.97 -34.70 -37.58
C PHE A 6 33.97 -34.29 -36.48
N VAL A 7 34.71 -35.22 -35.91
CA VAL A 7 35.58 -34.99 -34.74
C VAL A 7 37.08 -34.94 -35.09
N ARG A 8 37.47 -34.90 -36.37
CA ARG A 8 38.88 -35.09 -36.72
C ARG A 8 39.60 -33.94 -37.42
N ASN A 9 39.03 -32.75 -37.48
CA ASN A 9 39.74 -31.59 -38.01
C ASN A 9 39.44 -30.32 -37.20
N SER A 10 40.12 -30.13 -36.08
CA SER A 10 40.38 -28.80 -35.51
C SER A 10 41.57 -28.91 -34.57
N SER A 11 42.74 -28.88 -35.12
CA SER A 11 44.01 -28.68 -34.38
C SER A 11 44.37 -27.19 -34.37
N LEU A 12 44.60 -26.68 -33.15
CA LEU A 12 45.58 -25.67 -32.80
C LEU A 12 45.43 -24.26 -33.41
N VAL A 13 44.76 -23.37 -32.65
CA VAL A 13 45.25 -21.98 -32.47
C VAL A 13 45.29 -21.68 -30.99
N SER A 14 46.48 -21.59 -30.42
CA SER A 14 46.76 -21.06 -29.12
C SER A 14 46.56 -19.51 -29.14
N GLY A 15 45.48 -19.05 -28.56
CA GLY A 15 45.21 -17.62 -28.38
C GLY A 15 44.71 -17.41 -26.96
N GLY A 16 45.42 -16.57 -26.22
CA GLY A 16 45.28 -16.34 -24.79
C GLY A 16 43.83 -16.04 -24.34
N LEU A 17 43.40 -16.78 -23.33
CA LEU A 17 42.23 -16.45 -22.54
C LEU A 17 42.47 -15.14 -21.79
N LEU A 18 42.08 -14.03 -22.41
CA LEU A 18 41.76 -12.83 -21.66
C LEU A 18 40.49 -13.15 -20.87
N TYR A 19 40.63 -13.40 -19.57
CA TYR A 19 39.54 -13.30 -18.63
C TYR A 19 39.00 -11.87 -18.70
N ILE A 20 38.00 -11.65 -19.52
CA ILE A 20 37.15 -10.49 -19.42
C ILE A 20 36.30 -10.77 -18.18
N ASN A 21 36.72 -10.26 -17.02
CA ASN A 21 35.82 -10.00 -15.92
C ASN A 21 34.61 -9.27 -16.53
N PRO A 22 33.38 -9.75 -16.36
CA PRO A 22 32.24 -8.88 -16.63
C PRO A 22 32.39 -7.74 -15.61
N ALA A 23 33.01 -6.64 -16.03
CA ALA A 23 32.93 -5.39 -15.33
C ALA A 23 31.40 -5.21 -15.05
N PHE A 24 31.07 -5.09 -13.79
CA PHE A 24 29.79 -4.52 -13.38
C PHE A 24 29.72 -3.18 -14.12
N ALA A 25 29.02 -3.16 -15.25
CA ALA A 25 28.61 -1.93 -15.85
C ALA A 25 27.78 -1.25 -14.78
N SER A 26 28.34 -0.22 -14.18
CA SER A 26 27.62 0.67 -13.29
C SER A 26 26.41 1.16 -14.08
N ASP A 27 25.23 0.74 -13.65
CA ASP A 27 23.93 1.10 -14.22
C ASP A 27 23.67 2.61 -13.93
N GLU A 28 24.54 3.51 -14.42
CA GLU A 28 24.33 4.97 -14.35
C GLU A 28 23.10 5.45 -15.15
N ASN A 29 22.44 4.55 -15.89
CA ASN A 29 21.27 4.84 -16.72
C ASN A 29 19.90 4.56 -16.06
N LEU A 30 19.84 4.25 -14.75
CA LEU A 30 18.57 3.96 -14.08
C LEU A 30 17.89 5.20 -13.45
N LYS A 31 18.44 6.39 -13.57
CA LYS A 31 17.70 7.62 -13.22
C LYS A 31 16.58 7.82 -14.24
N ASN A 32 15.40 7.46 -13.83
CA ASN A 32 14.23 7.55 -14.66
C ASN A 32 13.55 8.91 -14.45
N ASN A 33 13.56 9.76 -15.48
CA ASN A 33 12.89 11.06 -15.46
C ASN A 33 11.36 10.93 -15.63
N TYR A 34 10.77 9.74 -15.35
CA TYR A 34 9.34 9.56 -15.47
C TYR A 34 8.62 10.29 -14.33
N THR A 35 7.64 11.09 -14.68
CA THR A 35 6.76 11.78 -13.73
C THR A 35 5.40 11.13 -13.80
N PHE A 36 4.95 10.54 -12.71
CA PHE A 36 3.61 9.98 -12.60
C PHE A 36 2.56 11.08 -12.46
N ASN A 37 1.37 10.84 -13.03
CA ASN A 37 0.20 11.71 -12.91
C ASN A 37 -0.49 11.60 -11.55
N LEU A 38 -0.35 10.42 -10.88
CA LEU A 38 -0.85 10.14 -9.55
C LEU A 38 0.31 9.80 -8.60
N LYS A 39 0.08 9.93 -7.29
CA LYS A 39 1.10 9.64 -6.27
C LYS A 39 1.00 8.17 -5.83
N TYR A 40 1.74 7.30 -6.47
CA TYR A 40 1.86 5.91 -6.06
C TYR A 40 2.90 5.75 -4.96
N ALA A 41 2.60 4.92 -3.96
CA ALA A 41 3.45 4.68 -2.80
C ALA A 41 3.89 3.20 -2.73
N PRO A 42 5.08 2.85 -3.27
CA PRO A 42 5.68 1.55 -3.02
C PRO A 42 6.01 1.34 -1.54
N HIS A 43 6.17 0.07 -1.13
CA HIS A 43 6.58 -0.33 0.21
C HIS A 43 7.95 -1.00 0.22
N PHE A 44 8.55 -1.17 1.41
CA PHE A 44 9.76 -1.95 1.56
C PHE A 44 9.55 -3.41 1.13
N GLY A 45 10.56 -3.99 0.51
CA GLY A 45 10.55 -5.35 -0.01
C GLY A 45 10.14 -5.47 -1.47
N MET A 46 9.45 -4.48 -2.03
CA MET A 46 8.98 -4.51 -3.41
C MET A 46 10.13 -4.54 -4.44
N PHE A 47 11.28 -3.96 -4.11
CA PHE A 47 12.45 -3.79 -5.00
C PHE A 47 13.76 -4.32 -4.40
N ASN A 48 13.72 -5.37 -3.59
CA ASN A 48 14.92 -5.89 -2.89
C ASN A 48 16.02 -6.39 -3.83
N ASN A 49 15.69 -6.91 -5.00
CA ASN A 49 16.68 -7.44 -5.93
C ASN A 49 17.38 -6.34 -6.73
N MET A 50 16.75 -5.18 -6.91
CA MET A 50 17.34 -4.04 -7.59
C MET A 50 18.01 -3.06 -6.62
N ALA A 51 17.41 -2.86 -5.44
CA ALA A 51 17.85 -1.87 -4.46
C ALA A 51 18.63 -2.45 -3.28
N GLY A 52 18.62 -3.80 -3.12
CA GLY A 52 19.18 -4.45 -1.92
C GLY A 52 18.25 -4.43 -0.72
N ASN A 53 18.75 -4.90 0.43
CA ASN A 53 17.94 -5.06 1.64
C ASN A 53 18.00 -3.85 2.60
N ASP A 54 18.88 -2.89 2.37
CA ASP A 54 18.96 -1.68 3.20
C ASP A 54 17.73 -0.79 2.92
N SER A 55 17.04 -0.39 3.99
CA SER A 55 15.82 0.41 3.87
C SER A 55 16.04 1.76 3.17
N MET A 56 17.20 2.39 3.41
CA MET A 56 17.48 3.70 2.80
C MET A 56 17.89 3.58 1.34
N ASP A 57 18.52 2.46 0.94
CA ASP A 57 18.81 2.17 -0.46
C ASP A 57 17.54 1.89 -1.24
N GLN A 58 16.59 1.12 -0.66
CA GLN A 58 15.26 0.91 -1.25
C GLN A 58 14.50 2.24 -1.42
N LEU A 59 14.52 3.10 -0.42
CA LEU A 59 13.84 4.39 -0.49
C LEU A 59 14.46 5.31 -1.56
N ARG A 60 15.81 5.32 -1.72
CA ARG A 60 16.49 6.02 -2.83
C ARG A 60 16.06 5.45 -4.18
N PHE A 61 16.04 4.14 -4.32
CA PHE A 61 15.62 3.49 -5.55
C PHE A 61 14.17 3.87 -5.92
N ILE A 62 13.24 3.83 -4.96
CA ILE A 62 11.84 4.26 -5.14
C ILE A 62 11.79 5.70 -5.69
N TYR A 63 12.54 6.61 -5.09
CA TYR A 63 12.63 8.00 -5.55
C TYR A 63 13.20 8.10 -6.97
N ASP A 64 14.28 7.38 -7.26
CA ASP A 64 14.97 7.41 -8.57
C ASP A 64 14.08 6.81 -9.68
N GLN A 65 13.12 5.91 -9.35
CA GLN A 65 12.12 5.40 -10.29
C GLN A 65 10.98 6.40 -10.57
N GLY A 66 10.94 7.55 -9.94
CA GLY A 66 9.95 8.60 -10.16
C GLY A 66 8.78 8.60 -9.19
N PHE A 67 8.72 7.65 -8.24
CA PHE A 67 7.70 7.66 -7.20
C PHE A 67 7.91 8.84 -6.23
N ARG A 68 6.81 9.42 -5.75
CA ARG A 68 6.83 10.60 -4.85
C ARG A 68 6.04 10.39 -3.57
N ALA A 69 5.72 9.14 -3.27
CA ALA A 69 5.20 8.71 -1.97
C ALA A 69 5.80 7.35 -1.61
N PHE A 70 5.69 6.98 -0.35
CA PHE A 70 6.17 5.74 0.22
C PHE A 70 5.19 5.26 1.29
N GLU A 71 4.89 3.98 1.36
CA GLU A 71 3.99 3.37 2.34
C GLU A 71 4.71 2.29 3.16
N ASP A 72 4.37 2.17 4.44
CA ASP A 72 4.89 1.08 5.26
C ASP A 72 3.96 0.76 6.43
N ASN A 73 3.16 -0.27 6.28
CA ASN A 73 2.22 -0.74 7.31
C ASN A 73 2.91 -1.08 8.63
N GLY A 74 4.18 -1.50 8.60
CA GLY A 74 5.00 -1.82 9.78
C GLY A 74 5.68 -0.64 10.45
N MET A 75 5.49 0.59 10.00
CA MET A 75 6.27 1.76 10.40
C MET A 75 6.26 2.02 11.91
N LYS A 76 5.12 1.81 12.58
CA LYS A 76 5.01 1.99 14.05
C LYS A 76 6.00 1.10 14.82
N GLY A 77 6.27 -0.10 14.33
CA GLY A 77 7.20 -1.06 14.94
C GLY A 77 8.68 -0.84 14.61
N ARG A 78 9.01 0.08 13.71
CA ARG A 78 10.41 0.36 13.35
C ARG A 78 11.11 1.18 14.43
N LYS A 79 12.45 1.02 14.53
CA LYS A 79 13.27 1.82 15.45
C LYS A 79 13.13 3.30 15.14
N ILE A 80 13.10 4.14 16.19
CA ILE A 80 12.94 5.60 16.08
C ILE A 80 13.99 6.20 15.15
N GLU A 81 15.25 5.76 15.25
CA GLU A 81 16.35 6.27 14.43
C GLU A 81 16.12 6.00 12.93
N LEU A 82 15.47 4.87 12.59
CA LEU A 82 15.11 4.58 11.20
C LEU A 82 13.93 5.43 10.73
N GLN A 83 12.91 5.62 11.58
CA GLN A 83 11.79 6.51 11.29
C GLN A 83 12.28 7.95 11.01
N GLU A 84 13.22 8.47 11.80
CA GLU A 84 13.82 9.78 11.61
C GLU A 84 14.64 9.90 10.31
N LYS A 85 15.41 8.86 9.96
CA LYS A 85 16.13 8.80 8.68
C LYS A 85 15.18 8.81 7.49
N ILE A 86 14.10 8.01 7.57
CA ILE A 86 13.06 7.97 6.53
C ILE A 86 12.41 9.35 6.40
N SER A 87 11.96 9.94 7.52
CA SER A 87 11.36 11.28 7.54
C SER A 87 12.26 12.34 6.90
N SER A 88 13.54 12.36 7.28
CA SER A 88 14.53 13.29 6.72
C SER A 88 14.68 13.11 5.22
N PHE A 89 14.71 11.87 4.74
CA PHE A 89 14.79 11.58 3.32
C PHE A 89 13.54 12.02 2.55
N LEU A 90 12.35 11.68 3.05
CA LEU A 90 11.08 12.05 2.44
C LEU A 90 10.96 13.58 2.33
N ASN A 91 11.21 14.30 3.42
CA ASN A 91 11.15 15.76 3.45
C ASN A 91 12.15 16.40 2.47
N LYS A 92 13.40 15.93 2.46
CA LYS A 92 14.45 16.45 1.56
C LYS A 92 14.09 16.29 0.07
N ASN A 93 13.35 15.24 -0.27
CA ASN A 93 13.03 14.87 -1.65
C ASN A 93 11.57 15.19 -2.05
N ASN A 94 10.81 15.94 -1.22
CA ASN A 94 9.40 16.24 -1.43
C ASN A 94 8.57 14.98 -1.73
N MET A 95 8.78 13.93 -0.93
CA MET A 95 7.99 12.72 -0.95
C MET A 95 7.03 12.70 0.22
N ASP A 96 5.85 12.15 0.00
CA ASP A 96 4.83 12.00 1.04
C ASP A 96 4.95 10.63 1.74
N MET A 97 4.70 10.60 3.05
CA MET A 97 4.49 9.35 3.78
C MET A 97 3.03 8.91 3.62
N GLY A 98 2.83 7.67 3.16
CA GLY A 98 1.54 7.00 3.10
C GLY A 98 1.05 6.52 4.46
N VAL A 99 0.15 5.54 4.45
CA VAL A 99 -0.39 4.96 5.69
C VAL A 99 0.63 4.08 6.41
N PHE A 100 0.39 3.93 7.70
CA PHE A 100 0.93 2.86 8.55
C PHE A 100 -0.21 2.35 9.45
N VAL A 101 -0.12 1.12 9.92
CA VAL A 101 -1.14 0.54 10.81
C VAL A 101 -1.05 1.18 12.20
N ALA A 102 -2.16 1.78 12.64
CA ALA A 102 -2.19 2.60 13.86
C ALA A 102 -2.21 1.78 15.16
N HIS A 103 -2.77 0.57 15.11
CA HIS A 103 -3.09 -0.21 16.29
C HIS A 103 -2.93 -1.71 16.05
N THR A 104 -3.01 -2.49 17.12
CA THR A 104 -3.06 -3.96 17.04
C THR A 104 -4.37 -4.40 16.38
N ILE A 105 -4.28 -5.07 15.23
CA ILE A 105 -5.44 -5.66 14.54
C ILE A 105 -5.69 -7.06 15.11
N TYR A 106 -6.92 -7.29 15.57
CA TYR A 106 -7.38 -8.60 16.04
C TYR A 106 -8.09 -9.34 14.91
N TRP A 107 -7.37 -10.27 14.27
CA TRP A 107 -7.84 -10.96 13.07
C TRP A 107 -8.88 -12.05 13.34
N ASN A 108 -8.85 -12.67 14.53
CA ASN A 108 -9.63 -13.87 14.82
C ASN A 108 -10.46 -13.76 16.12
N GLU A 109 -10.52 -12.59 16.71
CA GLU A 109 -11.31 -12.35 17.92
C GLU A 109 -11.96 -10.96 17.90
N PRO A 110 -13.16 -10.80 18.51
CA PRO A 110 -13.84 -9.52 18.56
C PRO A 110 -12.99 -8.42 19.21
N ASN A 111 -12.96 -7.25 18.61
CA ASN A 111 -12.27 -6.07 19.12
C ASN A 111 -13.23 -4.90 19.29
N LEU A 112 -13.17 -3.85 18.46
CA LEU A 112 -13.98 -2.63 18.62
C LEU A 112 -15.48 -2.96 18.50
N ALA A 113 -15.84 -3.89 17.62
CA ALA A 113 -17.22 -4.33 17.42
C ALA A 113 -17.85 -4.93 18.68
N SER A 114 -17.08 -5.59 19.55
CA SER A 114 -17.64 -6.21 20.77
C SER A 114 -18.07 -5.23 21.86
N GLY A 115 -17.68 -3.97 21.80
CA GLY A 115 -17.91 -3.00 22.87
C GLY A 115 -17.08 -3.25 24.13
N ASN A 116 -16.06 -4.11 24.08
CA ASN A 116 -15.19 -4.39 25.21
C ASN A 116 -14.39 -3.18 25.64
N MET A 117 -14.66 -2.66 26.85
CA MET A 117 -14.06 -1.44 27.37
C MET A 117 -12.53 -1.52 27.51
N ASN A 118 -11.96 -2.69 27.79
CA ASN A 118 -10.50 -2.84 27.90
C ASN A 118 -9.85 -2.76 26.51
N LYS A 119 -10.43 -3.41 25.50
CA LYS A 119 -9.96 -3.31 24.10
C LYS A 119 -10.12 -1.91 23.55
N ARG A 120 -11.23 -1.22 23.88
CA ARG A 120 -11.41 0.22 23.56
C ARG A 120 -10.30 1.08 24.16
N LYS A 121 -10.01 0.91 25.46
CA LYS A 121 -8.91 1.64 26.13
C LYS A 121 -7.55 1.37 25.51
N GLN A 122 -7.25 0.11 25.18
CA GLN A 122 -6.02 -0.26 24.49
C GLN A 122 -5.93 0.44 23.14
N PHE A 123 -6.97 0.34 22.32
CA PHE A 123 -7.02 0.98 21.01
C PHE A 123 -6.77 2.50 21.10
N LEU A 124 -7.45 3.20 22.02
CA LEU A 124 -7.24 4.63 22.20
C LEU A 124 -5.84 4.99 22.69
N SER A 125 -5.20 4.13 23.50
CA SER A 125 -3.79 4.29 23.87
C SER A 125 -2.87 4.14 22.65
N GLU A 126 -3.11 3.13 21.81
CA GLU A 126 -2.34 2.89 20.59
C GLU A 126 -2.51 4.01 19.55
N ILE A 127 -3.70 4.62 19.47
CA ILE A 127 -3.94 5.82 18.65
C ILE A 127 -3.10 7.03 19.15
N LYS A 128 -3.02 7.24 20.46
CA LYS A 128 -2.15 8.30 21.03
C LYS A 128 -0.67 8.08 20.71
N GLU A 129 -0.19 6.84 20.81
CA GLU A 129 1.17 6.48 20.40
C GLU A 129 1.39 6.74 18.89
N SER A 130 0.39 6.44 18.07
CA SER A 130 0.44 6.63 16.62
C SER A 130 0.47 8.10 16.22
N VAL A 131 -0.07 9.01 17.03
CA VAL A 131 0.11 10.46 16.87
C VAL A 131 1.60 10.84 16.90
N GLU A 132 2.38 10.27 17.82
CA GLU A 132 3.81 10.57 17.92
C GLU A 132 4.62 9.98 16.73
N VAL A 133 4.20 8.83 16.24
CA VAL A 133 4.78 8.23 15.00
C VAL A 133 4.48 9.13 13.80
N ALA A 134 3.22 9.55 13.64
CA ALA A 134 2.80 10.42 12.55
C ALA A 134 3.54 11.77 12.55
N LYS A 135 3.67 12.40 13.72
CA LYS A 135 4.46 13.66 13.88
C LYS A 135 5.90 13.49 13.44
N ARG A 136 6.55 12.38 13.85
CA ARG A 136 7.95 12.09 13.50
C ARG A 136 8.17 11.94 12.01
N LEU A 137 7.19 11.34 11.32
CA LEU A 137 7.26 11.02 9.89
C LEU A 137 6.64 12.10 9.00
N ASN A 138 6.01 13.12 9.56
CA ASN A 138 5.14 14.04 8.83
C ASN A 138 4.05 13.29 8.04
N ALA A 139 3.54 12.18 8.62
CA ALA A 139 2.46 11.39 8.05
C ALA A 139 1.11 12.02 8.35
N LYS A 140 0.16 11.88 7.44
CA LYS A 140 -1.21 12.38 7.59
C LYS A 140 -2.21 11.27 7.89
N TRP A 141 -1.98 10.09 7.37
CA TRP A 141 -2.94 8.98 7.39
C TRP A 141 -2.41 7.80 8.19
N MET A 142 -3.32 7.09 8.84
CA MET A 142 -3.05 5.82 9.51
C MET A 142 -4.20 4.85 9.32
N THR A 143 -3.89 3.58 9.03
CA THR A 143 -4.89 2.53 8.80
C THR A 143 -5.51 2.07 10.11
N VAL A 144 -6.83 1.94 10.12
CA VAL A 144 -7.62 1.38 11.22
C VAL A 144 -8.54 0.29 10.69
N VAL A 145 -8.44 -0.92 11.27
CA VAL A 145 -9.31 -2.06 11.01
C VAL A 145 -10.10 -2.39 12.28
N PRO A 146 -11.44 -2.30 12.30
CA PRO A 146 -12.24 -2.52 13.50
C PRO A 146 -12.13 -3.92 14.14
N GLY A 147 -11.57 -4.89 13.42
CA GLY A 147 -11.33 -6.24 13.88
C GLY A 147 -12.49 -7.19 13.58
N HIS A 148 -12.49 -8.33 14.27
CA HIS A 148 -13.42 -9.43 14.03
C HIS A 148 -14.82 -9.17 14.62
N LEU A 149 -15.85 -9.76 14.00
CA LEU A 149 -17.24 -9.78 14.49
C LEU A 149 -17.35 -10.49 15.84
N ASP A 150 -18.25 -10.02 16.69
CA ASP A 150 -18.77 -10.81 17.81
C ASP A 150 -20.02 -11.56 17.35
N LEU A 151 -19.88 -12.86 17.08
CA LEU A 151 -20.98 -13.72 16.59
C LEU A 151 -22.15 -13.89 17.58
N ARG A 152 -22.02 -13.38 18.81
CA ARG A 152 -23.07 -13.43 19.84
C ARG A 152 -23.82 -12.11 19.98
N GLN A 153 -23.52 -11.12 19.15
CA GLN A 153 -24.10 -9.79 19.22
C GLN A 153 -24.66 -9.37 17.86
N ASP A 154 -25.82 -8.73 17.84
CA ASP A 154 -26.40 -8.18 16.62
C ASP A 154 -25.52 -7.10 16.00
N ILE A 155 -25.52 -7.03 14.66
CA ILE A 155 -24.68 -6.13 13.88
C ILE A 155 -24.92 -4.65 14.22
N GLY A 156 -26.17 -4.28 14.56
CA GLY A 156 -26.49 -2.90 14.94
C GLY A 156 -25.78 -2.43 16.20
N TYR A 157 -25.70 -3.28 17.23
CA TYR A 157 -24.95 -2.97 18.45
C TYR A 157 -23.45 -2.88 18.17
N GLN A 158 -22.92 -3.80 17.34
CA GLN A 158 -21.53 -3.80 16.95
C GLN A 158 -21.15 -2.52 16.18
N THR A 159 -22.02 -2.09 15.27
CA THR A 159 -21.82 -0.85 14.50
C THR A 159 -21.78 0.37 15.43
N LEU A 160 -22.69 0.45 16.41
CA LEU A 160 -22.68 1.53 17.39
C LEU A 160 -21.41 1.53 18.24
N ASN A 161 -20.96 0.35 18.73
CA ASN A 161 -19.73 0.22 19.50
C ASN A 161 -18.50 0.74 18.72
N VAL A 162 -18.42 0.44 17.42
CA VAL A 162 -17.37 0.92 16.53
C VAL A 162 -17.46 2.43 16.38
N ILE A 163 -18.64 2.98 16.04
CA ILE A 163 -18.86 4.43 15.87
C ILE A 163 -18.45 5.20 17.14
N GLU A 164 -18.91 4.78 18.32
CA GLU A 164 -18.55 5.42 19.59
C GLU A 164 -17.05 5.41 19.84
N THR A 165 -16.39 4.30 19.53
CA THR A 165 -14.94 4.17 19.72
C THR A 165 -14.17 5.08 18.74
N LEU A 166 -14.62 5.16 17.48
CA LEU A 166 -13.99 6.00 16.47
C LEU A 166 -14.22 7.50 16.73
N LYS A 167 -15.35 7.90 17.33
CA LYS A 167 -15.55 9.29 17.81
C LYS A 167 -14.49 9.69 18.83
N LEU A 168 -14.25 8.84 19.83
CA LEU A 168 -13.20 9.08 20.82
C LEU A 168 -11.79 9.10 20.21
N ALA A 169 -11.54 8.31 19.18
CA ALA A 169 -10.28 8.35 18.44
C ALA A 169 -10.15 9.63 17.60
N SER A 170 -11.26 10.09 17.00
CA SER A 170 -11.30 11.37 16.28
C SER A 170 -10.93 12.55 17.17
N ASP A 171 -11.48 12.59 18.39
CA ASP A 171 -11.13 13.63 19.38
C ASP A 171 -9.61 13.69 19.69
N ILE A 172 -8.91 12.54 19.57
CA ILE A 172 -7.45 12.48 19.75
C ILE A 172 -6.72 12.99 18.50
N LEU A 173 -7.24 12.69 17.29
CA LEU A 173 -6.54 12.93 16.01
C LEU A 173 -6.77 14.35 15.46
N GLU A 174 -7.96 14.91 15.63
CA GLU A 174 -8.35 16.22 15.09
C GLU A 174 -7.41 17.36 15.48
N PRO A 175 -6.96 17.49 16.74
CA PRO A 175 -6.02 18.55 17.13
C PRO A 175 -4.68 18.50 16.38
N HIS A 176 -4.39 17.37 15.75
CA HIS A 176 -3.15 17.12 15.02
C HIS A 176 -3.34 17.10 13.50
N ASN A 177 -4.56 17.32 12.99
CA ASN A 177 -4.92 17.17 11.57
C ASN A 177 -4.58 15.80 10.99
N LEU A 178 -4.62 14.75 11.82
CA LEU A 178 -4.38 13.38 11.44
C LEU A 178 -5.69 12.68 11.06
N VAL A 179 -5.61 11.72 10.17
CA VAL A 179 -6.78 11.01 9.65
C VAL A 179 -6.58 9.50 9.81
N MET A 180 -7.41 8.87 10.63
CA MET A 180 -7.56 7.42 10.55
C MET A 180 -8.38 7.07 9.32
N VAL A 181 -7.90 6.11 8.55
CA VAL A 181 -8.58 5.62 7.36
C VAL A 181 -9.03 4.18 7.59
N LEU A 182 -10.35 3.98 7.56
CA LEU A 182 -10.99 2.69 7.78
C LEU A 182 -10.83 1.83 6.53
N GLU A 183 -10.31 0.63 6.69
CA GLU A 183 -10.10 -0.31 5.59
C GLU A 183 -11.15 -1.43 5.62
N PRO A 184 -12.10 -1.45 4.67
CA PRO A 184 -12.96 -2.60 4.45
C PRO A 184 -12.19 -3.73 3.75
N LEU A 185 -12.16 -4.91 4.38
CA LEU A 185 -11.39 -6.06 3.93
C LEU A 185 -12.30 -7.19 3.43
N ASN A 186 -11.94 -7.83 2.31
CA ASN A 186 -12.76 -8.86 1.72
C ASN A 186 -12.87 -10.13 2.61
N PHE A 187 -14.00 -10.81 2.52
CA PHE A 187 -14.31 -11.97 3.35
C PHE A 187 -13.50 -13.23 3.01
N ARG A 188 -12.89 -13.32 1.81
CA ARG A 188 -12.13 -14.51 1.39
C ARG A 188 -10.75 -14.55 2.04
N ASP A 189 -10.05 -13.42 2.06
CA ASP A 189 -8.72 -13.31 2.66
C ASP A 189 -8.80 -13.09 4.17
N HIS A 190 -9.88 -12.42 4.64
CA HIS A 190 -10.08 -12.04 6.03
C HIS A 190 -11.48 -12.45 6.54
N PRO A 191 -11.78 -13.76 6.65
CA PRO A 191 -13.10 -14.21 7.06
C PRO A 191 -13.44 -13.78 8.50
N GLY A 192 -14.67 -13.31 8.69
CA GLY A 192 -15.19 -12.92 10.00
C GLY A 192 -14.87 -11.50 10.45
N LEU A 193 -14.22 -10.68 9.63
CA LEU A 193 -14.04 -9.27 9.98
C LEU A 193 -15.37 -8.50 9.95
N PHE A 194 -15.47 -7.51 10.84
CA PHE A 194 -16.65 -6.68 10.97
C PHE A 194 -16.88 -5.76 9.77
N LEU A 195 -15.81 -5.12 9.27
CA LEU A 195 -15.89 -4.14 8.19
C LEU A 195 -15.41 -4.75 6.88
N THR A 196 -16.36 -4.95 5.92
CA THR A 196 -16.02 -5.58 4.65
C THR A 196 -16.43 -4.74 3.42
N LYS A 197 -17.47 -3.90 3.54
CA LYS A 197 -18.06 -3.17 2.41
C LYS A 197 -17.76 -1.67 2.45
N SER A 198 -17.59 -1.09 1.28
CA SER A 198 -17.41 0.36 1.14
C SER A 198 -18.63 1.14 1.63
N SER A 199 -19.85 0.64 1.39
CA SER A 199 -21.09 1.25 1.87
C SER A 199 -21.20 1.26 3.40
N GLN A 200 -20.74 0.19 4.08
CA GLN A 200 -20.68 0.11 5.54
C GLN A 200 -19.66 1.12 6.10
N ALA A 201 -18.48 1.22 5.48
CA ALA A 201 -17.47 2.21 5.87
C ALA A 201 -17.99 3.64 5.69
N TYR A 202 -18.72 3.90 4.60
CA TYR A 202 -19.36 5.19 4.35
C TYR A 202 -20.37 5.55 5.45
N GLU A 203 -21.25 4.63 5.80
CA GLU A 203 -22.22 4.81 6.89
C GLU A 203 -21.53 5.14 8.21
N ILE A 204 -20.47 4.39 8.57
CA ILE A 204 -19.70 4.62 9.79
C ILE A 204 -19.01 5.99 9.76
N CYS A 205 -18.34 6.36 8.68
CA CYS A 205 -17.68 7.66 8.56
C CYS A 205 -18.69 8.82 8.68
N LYS A 206 -19.86 8.69 8.06
CA LYS A 206 -20.96 9.67 8.17
C LYS A 206 -21.51 9.78 9.60
N ALA A 207 -21.63 8.65 10.31
CA ALA A 207 -22.13 8.64 11.68
C ALA A 207 -21.09 9.14 12.71
N VAL A 208 -19.79 8.94 12.44
CA VAL A 208 -18.69 9.52 13.22
C VAL A 208 -18.65 11.04 13.02
N ASP A 209 -18.89 11.49 11.79
CA ASP A 209 -18.97 12.92 11.40
C ASP A 209 -17.71 13.72 11.77
N SER A 210 -16.53 13.19 11.42
CA SER A 210 -15.23 13.80 11.70
C SER A 210 -14.34 13.86 10.46
N PRO A 211 -13.57 14.93 10.28
CA PRO A 211 -12.53 15.00 9.25
C PRO A 211 -11.38 14.00 9.50
N SER A 212 -11.25 13.51 10.74
CA SER A 212 -10.22 12.55 11.14
C SER A 212 -10.64 11.08 11.01
N CYS A 213 -11.83 10.81 10.46
CA CYS A 213 -12.32 9.45 10.20
C CYS A 213 -12.80 9.34 8.76
N LYS A 214 -12.05 8.66 7.92
CA LYS A 214 -12.29 8.53 6.47
C LYS A 214 -12.08 7.09 6.01
N ILE A 215 -12.29 6.84 4.73
CA ILE A 215 -12.15 5.52 4.10
C ILE A 215 -10.77 5.37 3.47
N LEU A 216 -10.12 4.24 3.71
CA LEU A 216 -9.13 3.67 2.83
C LEU A 216 -9.86 2.73 1.88
N TYR A 217 -9.91 3.07 0.59
CA TYR A 217 -10.51 2.24 -0.43
C TYR A 217 -9.45 1.36 -1.08
N ASP A 218 -9.29 0.12 -0.59
CA ASP A 218 -8.44 -0.87 -1.26
C ASP A 218 -9.21 -1.48 -2.42
N ILE A 219 -8.75 -1.18 -3.63
CA ILE A 219 -9.39 -1.59 -4.88
C ILE A 219 -9.40 -3.11 -5.02
N TYR A 220 -8.34 -3.81 -4.56
CA TYR A 220 -8.27 -5.26 -4.56
C TYR A 220 -9.35 -5.89 -3.67
N HIS A 221 -9.42 -5.42 -2.42
CA HIS A 221 -10.41 -5.94 -1.48
C HIS A 221 -11.83 -5.69 -1.96
N GLN A 222 -12.13 -4.51 -2.48
CA GLN A 222 -13.47 -4.18 -2.94
C GLN A 222 -13.83 -4.85 -4.27
N GLN A 223 -12.86 -5.21 -5.12
CA GLN A 223 -13.14 -6.05 -6.29
C GLN A 223 -13.68 -7.43 -5.89
N ILE A 224 -13.09 -8.05 -4.86
CA ILE A 224 -13.49 -9.39 -4.36
C ILE A 224 -14.82 -9.33 -3.61
N GLU A 225 -15.02 -8.30 -2.78
CA GLU A 225 -16.17 -8.19 -1.88
C GLU A 225 -17.43 -7.71 -2.60
N GLU A 226 -17.32 -6.66 -3.42
CA GLU A 226 -18.48 -5.95 -3.99
C GLU A 226 -18.44 -5.91 -5.53
N GLY A 227 -17.27 -5.87 -6.16
CA GLY A 227 -17.15 -5.52 -7.57
C GLY A 227 -17.67 -4.10 -7.84
N ASN A 228 -18.16 -3.84 -9.06
CA ASN A 228 -18.80 -2.57 -9.42
C ASN A 228 -18.00 -1.32 -8.95
N LEU A 229 -16.67 -1.37 -9.06
CA LEU A 229 -15.73 -0.46 -8.40
C LEU A 229 -16.01 1.02 -8.63
N MET A 230 -16.17 1.45 -9.90
CA MET A 230 -16.32 2.88 -10.21
C MET A 230 -17.60 3.49 -9.63
N PRO A 231 -18.79 2.86 -9.73
CA PRO A 231 -19.98 3.35 -9.04
C PRO A 231 -19.84 3.36 -7.50
N ASN A 232 -19.19 2.36 -6.92
CA ASN A 232 -18.98 2.32 -5.47
C ASN A 232 -18.00 3.42 -5.01
N ILE A 233 -16.93 3.68 -5.75
CA ILE A 233 -16.02 4.82 -5.53
C ILE A 233 -16.79 6.14 -5.61
N GLU A 234 -17.67 6.32 -6.61
CA GLU A 234 -18.48 7.53 -6.74
C GLU A 234 -19.39 7.75 -5.52
N ASN A 235 -20.09 6.70 -5.08
CA ASN A 235 -21.02 6.77 -3.97
C ASN A 235 -20.36 7.15 -2.64
N CYS A 236 -19.12 6.73 -2.40
CA CYS A 236 -18.40 7.03 -1.17
C CYS A 236 -17.28 8.08 -1.34
N TRP A 237 -17.20 8.75 -2.49
CA TRP A 237 -16.12 9.66 -2.86
C TRP A 237 -15.75 10.68 -1.78
N ASN A 238 -16.73 11.32 -1.18
CA ASN A 238 -16.51 12.38 -0.19
C ASN A 238 -15.94 11.90 1.15
N GLU A 239 -15.96 10.59 1.38
CA GLU A 239 -15.39 9.96 2.57
C GLU A 239 -14.07 9.22 2.27
N ILE A 240 -13.66 9.07 1.00
CA ILE A 240 -12.38 8.43 0.66
C ILE A 240 -11.24 9.42 0.87
N ALA A 241 -10.26 9.05 1.69
CA ALA A 241 -9.03 9.81 1.90
C ALA A 241 -7.76 9.10 1.40
N TYR A 242 -7.83 7.80 1.14
CA TYR A 242 -6.70 6.98 0.73
C TYR A 242 -7.15 5.84 -0.18
N PHE A 243 -6.31 5.48 -1.14
CA PHE A 243 -6.52 4.29 -1.98
C PHE A 243 -5.38 3.30 -1.79
N GLN A 244 -5.69 1.99 -1.89
CA GLN A 244 -4.69 0.94 -2.07
C GLN A 244 -4.95 0.15 -3.34
N ILE A 245 -3.89 -0.43 -3.89
CA ILE A 245 -3.82 -1.04 -5.21
C ILE A 245 -3.29 -2.46 -5.08
N GLY A 246 -3.97 -3.39 -5.71
CA GLY A 246 -3.56 -4.75 -5.99
C GLY A 246 -4.47 -5.33 -7.05
N ASP A 247 -3.93 -6.01 -8.09
CA ASP A 247 -4.77 -6.58 -9.13
C ASP A 247 -5.36 -7.94 -8.70
N ASN A 248 -6.56 -8.22 -9.13
CA ASN A 248 -7.26 -9.47 -8.82
C ASN A 248 -7.45 -10.29 -10.10
N PRO A 249 -7.21 -11.61 -10.04
CA PRO A 249 -6.69 -12.40 -8.92
C PRO A 249 -5.19 -12.25 -8.70
N GLY A 250 -4.71 -12.62 -7.51
CA GLY A 250 -3.30 -12.79 -7.20
C GLY A 250 -2.65 -11.66 -6.41
N ARG A 251 -3.33 -10.52 -6.22
CA ARG A 251 -2.84 -9.35 -5.47
C ARG A 251 -1.43 -8.93 -5.90
N ASN A 252 -1.27 -8.74 -7.22
CA ASN A 252 -0.02 -8.30 -7.85
C ASN A 252 -0.18 -6.91 -8.48
N GLU A 253 0.85 -6.45 -9.21
CA GLU A 253 0.83 -5.17 -9.91
C GLU A 253 -0.30 -5.06 -10.94
N PRO A 254 -0.79 -3.83 -11.25
CA PRO A 254 -1.77 -3.59 -12.30
C PRO A 254 -1.40 -4.28 -13.63
N THR A 255 -2.41 -4.69 -14.40
CA THR A 255 -2.29 -5.43 -15.67
C THR A 255 -2.01 -6.93 -15.57
N THR A 256 -1.99 -7.47 -14.36
CA THR A 256 -1.81 -8.92 -14.16
C THR A 256 -3.11 -9.65 -13.92
N GLY A 257 -4.19 -8.94 -13.65
CA GLY A 257 -5.51 -9.49 -13.37
C GLY A 257 -6.63 -8.87 -14.22
N GLU A 258 -7.82 -8.78 -13.62
CA GLU A 258 -9.07 -8.39 -14.31
C GLU A 258 -9.44 -6.90 -14.13
N ILE A 259 -8.73 -6.16 -13.25
CA ILE A 259 -9.10 -4.79 -12.89
C ILE A 259 -8.58 -3.82 -13.96
N ASN A 260 -9.46 -2.99 -14.52
CA ASN A 260 -9.05 -1.96 -15.47
C ASN A 260 -8.51 -0.71 -14.75
N TYR A 261 -7.30 -0.81 -14.22
CA TYR A 261 -6.64 0.27 -13.49
C TYR A 261 -6.47 1.57 -14.30
N LYS A 262 -6.22 1.47 -15.61
CA LYS A 262 -6.13 2.68 -16.45
C LYS A 262 -7.42 3.51 -16.41
N ASN A 263 -8.58 2.87 -16.46
CA ASN A 263 -9.87 3.57 -16.36
C ASN A 263 -10.13 4.12 -14.95
N ILE A 264 -9.80 3.35 -13.91
CA ILE A 264 -9.96 3.79 -12.51
C ILE A 264 -9.06 4.99 -12.22
N PHE A 265 -7.80 4.96 -12.61
CA PHE A 265 -6.86 6.05 -12.38
C PHE A 265 -7.24 7.31 -13.16
N LYS A 266 -7.68 7.16 -14.41
CA LYS A 266 -8.25 8.28 -15.19
C LYS A 266 -9.45 8.90 -14.47
N TYR A 267 -10.32 8.09 -13.90
CA TYR A 267 -11.49 8.54 -13.15
C TYR A 267 -11.09 9.29 -11.88
N ILE A 268 -10.24 8.71 -11.05
CA ILE A 268 -9.73 9.30 -9.81
C ILE A 268 -9.03 10.64 -10.08
N HIS A 269 -8.18 10.69 -11.11
CA HIS A 269 -7.50 11.91 -11.54
C HIS A 269 -8.50 12.99 -11.99
N LYS A 270 -9.50 12.62 -12.81
CA LYS A 270 -10.55 13.54 -13.27
C LYS A 270 -11.37 14.11 -12.11
N LYS A 271 -11.54 13.37 -11.03
CA LYS A 271 -12.21 13.81 -9.79
C LYS A 271 -11.34 14.76 -8.95
N GLY A 272 -10.10 15.01 -9.36
CA GLY A 272 -9.17 15.90 -8.66
C GLY A 272 -8.50 15.27 -7.42
N TYR A 273 -8.37 13.94 -7.38
CA TYR A 273 -7.69 13.27 -6.27
C TYR A 273 -6.20 13.64 -6.21
N ASN A 274 -5.78 14.20 -5.09
CA ASN A 274 -4.40 14.61 -4.82
C ASN A 274 -3.73 13.80 -3.70
N GLY A 275 -4.41 12.79 -3.19
CA GLY A 275 -3.91 11.90 -2.14
C GLY A 275 -2.94 10.84 -2.69
N ILE A 276 -2.67 9.84 -1.87
CA ILE A 276 -1.74 8.76 -2.14
C ILE A 276 -2.52 7.50 -2.55
N LEU A 277 -1.92 6.71 -3.45
CA LEU A 277 -2.37 5.37 -3.81
C LEU A 277 -1.28 4.38 -3.38
N GLY A 278 -1.49 3.66 -2.28
CA GLY A 278 -0.57 2.64 -1.74
C GLY A 278 -0.48 1.44 -2.66
N MET A 279 0.74 0.97 -2.91
CA MET A 279 0.98 -0.21 -3.75
C MET A 279 1.02 -1.46 -2.86
N GLU A 280 -0.16 -1.85 -2.33
CA GLU A 280 -0.27 -2.96 -1.38
C GLU A 280 -0.45 -4.31 -2.08
N HIS A 281 0.60 -4.73 -2.79
CA HIS A 281 0.60 -5.96 -3.57
C HIS A 281 1.99 -6.59 -3.66
N GLY A 282 2.03 -7.87 -4.04
CA GLY A 282 3.25 -8.56 -4.39
C GLY A 282 3.69 -8.28 -5.84
N ASN A 283 4.79 -8.92 -6.24
CA ASN A 283 5.28 -8.91 -7.62
C ASN A 283 4.83 -10.21 -8.32
N SER A 284 4.23 -10.12 -9.49
CA SER A 284 3.72 -11.29 -10.25
C SER A 284 4.81 -12.25 -10.71
N LYS A 285 6.04 -11.77 -10.77
CA LYS A 285 7.22 -12.54 -11.15
C LYS A 285 8.29 -12.46 -10.08
N PRO A 286 9.16 -13.48 -9.96
CA PRO A 286 10.24 -13.47 -8.99
C PRO A 286 11.37 -12.52 -9.40
N ASN A 287 12.20 -12.17 -8.43
CA ASN A 287 13.46 -11.48 -8.61
C ASN A 287 13.35 -10.14 -9.38
N ARG A 288 14.44 -9.72 -10.02
CA ARG A 288 14.54 -8.47 -10.79
C ARG A 288 13.50 -8.37 -11.92
N GLU A 289 13.07 -9.48 -12.51
CA GLU A 289 12.05 -9.48 -13.56
C GLU A 289 10.70 -8.97 -13.05
N GLY A 290 10.30 -9.41 -11.85
CA GLY A 290 9.06 -8.94 -11.21
C GLY A 290 9.13 -7.46 -10.86
N GLU A 291 10.25 -7.01 -10.32
CA GLU A 291 10.46 -5.59 -9.96
C GLU A 291 10.38 -4.66 -11.19
N LEU A 292 10.97 -5.07 -12.31
CA LEU A 292 10.84 -4.36 -13.59
C LEU A 292 9.41 -4.40 -14.14
N ALA A 293 8.69 -5.53 -13.95
CA ALA A 293 7.28 -5.65 -14.34
C ALA A 293 6.39 -4.68 -13.59
N VAL A 294 6.60 -4.51 -12.27
CA VAL A 294 5.91 -3.52 -11.44
C VAL A 294 6.11 -2.11 -12.00
N ILE A 295 7.35 -1.67 -12.20
CA ILE A 295 7.65 -0.33 -12.71
C ILE A 295 6.97 -0.11 -14.08
N LYS A 296 7.06 -1.10 -14.98
CA LYS A 296 6.42 -1.05 -16.30
C LYS A 296 4.90 -0.98 -16.21
N ALA A 297 4.28 -1.76 -15.33
CA ALA A 297 2.84 -1.79 -15.12
C ALA A 297 2.30 -0.41 -14.73
N TYR A 298 2.91 0.22 -13.70
CA TYR A 298 2.49 1.55 -13.25
C TYR A 298 2.66 2.62 -14.33
N LYS A 299 3.77 2.63 -15.08
CA LYS A 299 3.93 3.53 -16.24
C LYS A 299 2.87 3.31 -17.31
N THR A 300 2.48 2.05 -17.53
CA THR A 300 1.46 1.71 -18.53
C THR A 300 0.08 2.20 -18.14
N VAL A 301 -0.33 1.98 -16.88
CA VAL A 301 -1.67 2.38 -16.42
C VAL A 301 -1.78 3.86 -16.07
N ASP A 302 -0.67 4.51 -15.74
CA ASP A 302 -0.60 5.96 -15.49
C ASP A 302 -0.65 6.79 -16.79
N ASN A 303 -0.42 6.17 -17.94
CA ASN A 303 -0.53 6.81 -19.26
C ASN A 303 -1.99 6.90 -19.71
N PHE A 304 -2.85 7.53 -18.90
CA PHE A 304 -4.29 7.67 -19.14
C PHE A 304 -4.70 9.05 -19.68
N LEU A 305 -3.78 9.98 -19.75
CA LEU A 305 -4.01 11.31 -20.32
C LEU A 305 -3.77 11.35 -21.83
N ASN A 306 -3.10 10.30 -22.36
CA ASN A 306 -2.79 10.16 -23.80
C ASN A 306 -3.76 9.22 -24.49
#